data_1de3bf9376a926a25555730d84f3a968
#
_entry.id   1de3bf9376a926a25555730d84f3a968
#
_cell.length_a   1.000
_cell.length_b   1.000
_cell.length_c   1.000
_cell.angle_alpha   90.00
_cell.angle_beta   90.00
_cell.angle_gamma   90.00
#
_symmetry.space_group_name_H-M   'P 1'
#
loop_
_entity.id
_entity.type
_entity.pdbx_description
1 polymer ?
#
loop_
_entity_poly.entity_id
_entity_poly.type
_entity_poly.pdbx_seq_one_letter_code
_entity_poly.pdbx_strand_id
1 'polypeptide(L)'
;MYQKLLVFILTIIPNYSIKAQNSLKANKEIRYCVTSIIDTVTNRVAIDTCHLRLNPDVSLFFNQDDFKLDSLRHNDFSKWAEMMSNSLSKKIRNGDGNFTCIVQKDFKQRRYTFEDRIFADRFRYVDSIPTYKWEIIKEFKLIAGRKCQKAIMTYMGRNYVAWFEINSNLHDGPWKLCGLPGLILEAYDWQRE
;
A
#
# COMPACT_ATOMS: atom_id res chain seq x y z
N MET A 1 -12.80 -8.52 12.85
CA MET A 1 -12.88 -8.40 11.38
C MET A 1 -11.47 -8.62 10.84
N TYR A 2 -11.24 -9.75 10.21
CA TYR A 2 -9.90 -10.19 9.81
C TYR A 2 -9.69 -9.84 8.34
N GLN A 3 -8.73 -8.96 8.08
CA GLN A 3 -8.35 -8.58 6.74
C GLN A 3 -7.05 -9.30 6.39
N LYS A 4 -7.12 -10.30 5.51
CA LYS A 4 -5.91 -10.87 4.90
C LYS A 4 -5.46 -9.90 3.81
N LEU A 5 -4.32 -9.26 4.00
CA LEU A 5 -3.70 -8.40 3.01
C LEU A 5 -2.67 -9.23 2.25
N LEU A 6 -2.97 -9.61 1.03
CA LEU A 6 -2.03 -10.23 0.10
C LEU A 6 -1.60 -9.18 -0.92
N VAL A 7 -0.31 -8.93 -1.01
CA VAL A 7 0.23 -7.88 -1.86
C VAL A 7 1.14 -8.48 -2.93
N PHE A 8 0.77 -8.34 -4.21
CA PHE A 8 1.60 -8.74 -5.35
C PHE A 8 2.07 -7.54 -6.15
N ILE A 9 3.31 -7.56 -6.60
CA ILE A 9 3.85 -6.53 -7.48
C ILE A 9 3.51 -6.84 -8.93
N LEU A 10 2.93 -5.87 -9.60
CA LEU A 10 2.57 -6.01 -11.00
C LEU A 10 3.62 -5.46 -11.98
N THR A 11 4.27 -4.33 -11.69
CA THR A 11 5.29 -3.73 -12.57
C THR A 11 6.07 -2.60 -11.92
N ILE A 12 7.32 -2.38 -12.33
CA ILE A 12 8.10 -1.18 -12.08
C ILE A 12 8.09 -0.33 -13.34
N ILE A 13 7.64 0.91 -13.21
CA ILE A 13 7.67 1.88 -14.30
C ILE A 13 8.80 2.88 -14.03
N PRO A 14 9.71 3.13 -14.99
CA PRO A 14 10.68 4.21 -14.87
C PRO A 14 10.02 5.58 -15.12
N ASN A 15 10.26 6.49 -14.22
CA ASN A 15 10.16 7.95 -14.30
C ASN A 15 9.00 8.61 -15.03
N TYR A 16 8.01 9.08 -14.27
CA TYR A 16 7.22 10.25 -14.66
C TYR A 16 7.35 11.37 -13.62
N SER A 17 7.75 12.55 -14.09
CA SER A 17 7.84 13.77 -13.25
C SER A 17 6.46 14.43 -13.17
N ILE A 18 5.84 14.44 -12.00
CA ILE A 18 4.63 15.22 -11.74
C ILE A 18 5.05 16.45 -10.92
N LYS A 19 4.80 17.64 -11.48
CA LYS A 19 4.99 18.92 -10.76
C LYS A 19 3.82 19.16 -9.80
N ALA A 20 4.10 19.21 -8.49
CA ALA A 20 3.22 19.82 -7.51
C ALA A 20 4.04 20.75 -6.63
N GLN A 21 3.44 21.85 -6.16
CA GLN A 21 4.09 22.88 -5.36
C GLN A 21 4.76 22.28 -4.13
N ASN A 22 6.08 22.52 -3.97
CA ASN A 22 6.96 21.93 -2.94
C ASN A 22 6.96 20.40 -2.93
N SER A 23 6.87 19.77 -4.07
CA SER A 23 6.77 18.33 -4.20
C SER A 23 8.13 17.68 -4.01
N LEU A 24 8.24 16.87 -3.00
CA LEU A 24 9.24 15.81 -2.92
C LEU A 24 9.09 14.94 -4.16
N LYS A 25 9.97 15.11 -5.16
CA LYS A 25 9.92 14.33 -6.39
C LYS A 25 10.15 12.86 -6.06
N ALA A 26 9.18 12.02 -6.36
CA ALA A 26 9.37 10.57 -6.31
C ALA A 26 10.36 10.15 -7.40
N ASN A 27 11.32 9.32 -7.04
CA ASN A 27 12.32 8.77 -7.96
C ASN A 27 11.89 7.42 -8.53
N LYS A 28 11.00 6.72 -7.82
CA LYS A 28 10.56 5.37 -8.16
C LYS A 28 9.08 5.22 -7.82
N GLU A 29 8.41 4.37 -8.58
CA GLU A 29 7.04 3.95 -8.35
C GLU A 29 6.94 2.44 -8.45
N ILE A 30 6.30 1.81 -7.47
CA ILE A 30 6.00 0.40 -7.43
C ILE A 30 4.49 0.22 -7.34
N ARG A 31 3.94 -0.73 -8.10
CA ARG A 31 2.53 -1.08 -8.05
C ARG A 31 2.34 -2.37 -7.27
N TYR A 32 1.35 -2.37 -6.41
CA TYR A 32 0.94 -3.52 -5.62
C TYR A 32 -0.50 -3.89 -5.93
N CYS A 33 -0.75 -5.17 -6.06
CA CYS A 33 -2.09 -5.72 -6.03
C CYS A 33 -2.43 -6.01 -4.56
N VAL A 34 -3.41 -5.32 -4.01
CA VAL A 34 -3.87 -5.49 -2.63
C VAL A 34 -5.12 -6.32 -2.62
N THR A 35 -5.09 -7.46 -1.94
CA THR A 35 -6.24 -8.34 -1.78
C THR A 35 -6.75 -8.26 -0.35
N SER A 36 -8.00 -7.92 -0.18
CA SER A 36 -8.68 -7.84 1.12
C SER A 36 -9.86 -8.79 1.18
N ILE A 37 -10.01 -9.55 2.27
CA ILE A 37 -11.21 -10.33 2.51
C ILE A 37 -12.27 -9.38 3.07
N ILE A 38 -13.34 -9.16 2.30
CA ILE A 38 -14.44 -8.25 2.67
C ILE A 38 -15.59 -8.99 3.35
N ASP A 39 -15.68 -10.30 3.16
CA ASP A 39 -16.67 -11.16 3.82
C ASP A 39 -16.00 -12.49 4.15
N THR A 40 -15.90 -12.80 5.43
CA THR A 40 -15.26 -14.02 5.92
C THR A 40 -16.16 -15.26 5.80
N VAL A 41 -17.47 -15.09 5.70
CA VAL A 41 -18.43 -16.20 5.59
C VAL A 41 -18.44 -16.74 4.15
N THR A 42 -18.49 -15.84 3.18
CA THR A 42 -18.50 -16.20 1.74
C THR A 42 -17.10 -16.21 1.12
N ASN A 43 -16.05 -15.92 1.87
CA ASN A 43 -14.67 -15.74 1.38
C ASN A 43 -14.58 -14.75 0.21
N ARG A 44 -15.48 -13.76 0.17
CA ARG A 44 -15.46 -12.76 -0.86
C ARG A 44 -14.24 -11.83 -0.68
N VAL A 45 -13.49 -11.67 -1.75
CA VAL A 45 -12.29 -10.83 -1.77
C VAL A 45 -12.50 -9.59 -2.63
N ALA A 46 -11.86 -8.49 -2.23
CA ALA A 46 -11.70 -7.30 -3.03
C ALA A 46 -10.25 -7.18 -3.49
N ILE A 47 -10.05 -6.68 -4.70
CA ILE A 47 -8.73 -6.47 -5.29
C ILE A 47 -8.59 -5.00 -5.66
N ASP A 48 -7.54 -4.38 -5.15
CA ASP A 48 -7.20 -2.98 -5.39
C ASP A 48 -5.80 -2.86 -6.00
N THR A 49 -5.60 -1.84 -6.85
CA THR A 49 -4.27 -1.46 -7.31
C THR A 49 -3.78 -0.27 -6.49
N CYS A 50 -2.72 -0.50 -5.72
CA CYS A 50 -2.09 0.54 -4.92
C CYS A 50 -0.69 0.88 -5.46
N HIS A 51 -0.30 2.11 -5.26
CA HIS A 51 0.98 2.65 -5.70
C HIS A 51 1.82 3.04 -4.49
N LEU A 52 3.10 2.70 -4.53
CA LEU A 52 4.12 3.21 -3.63
C LEU A 52 5.04 4.12 -4.43
N ARG A 53 4.94 5.43 -4.24
CA ARG A 53 5.87 6.42 -4.75
C ARG A 53 6.87 6.76 -3.68
N LEU A 54 8.15 6.76 -4.01
CA LEU A 54 9.19 6.98 -3.01
C LEU A 54 10.41 7.72 -3.57
N ASN A 55 11.10 8.37 -2.65
CA ASN A 55 12.47 8.84 -2.74
C ASN A 55 13.22 8.41 -1.46
N PRO A 56 14.52 8.71 -1.28
CA PRO A 56 15.26 8.27 -0.10
C PRO A 56 14.69 8.74 1.25
N ASP A 57 13.94 9.83 1.27
CA ASP A 57 13.49 10.49 2.49
C ASP A 57 12.02 10.24 2.82
N VAL A 58 11.20 10.10 1.77
CA VAL A 58 9.74 10.05 1.92
C VAL A 58 9.14 9.04 0.95
N SER A 59 8.10 8.34 1.40
CA SER A 59 7.27 7.54 0.53
C SER A 59 5.78 7.82 0.73
N LEU A 60 4.99 7.54 -0.31
CA LEU A 60 3.55 7.69 -0.34
C LEU A 60 2.92 6.42 -0.92
N PHE A 61 2.13 5.73 -0.10
CA PHE A 61 1.35 4.56 -0.50
C PHE A 61 -0.13 4.94 -0.58
N PHE A 62 -0.78 4.65 -1.71
CA PHE A 62 -2.16 5.06 -1.97
C PHE A 62 -2.85 4.20 -3.02
N ASN A 63 -4.18 4.15 -2.98
CA ASN A 63 -5.00 3.61 -4.05
C ASN A 63 -5.10 4.64 -5.19
N GLN A 64 -4.81 4.23 -6.42
CA GLN A 64 -4.75 5.12 -7.58
C GLN A 64 -6.11 5.75 -7.91
N ASP A 65 -7.18 4.97 -7.83
CA ASP A 65 -8.51 5.46 -8.20
C ASP A 65 -9.06 6.42 -7.14
N ASP A 66 -8.83 6.12 -5.87
CA ASP A 66 -9.20 7.00 -4.76
C ASP A 66 -8.44 8.34 -4.79
N PHE A 67 -7.15 8.28 -5.11
CA PHE A 67 -6.31 9.46 -5.26
C PHE A 67 -6.76 10.35 -6.45
N LYS A 68 -7.16 9.74 -7.57
CA LYS A 68 -7.72 10.46 -8.71
C LYS A 68 -9.06 11.13 -8.35
N LEU A 69 -9.94 10.40 -7.65
CA LEU A 69 -11.23 10.94 -7.21
C LEU A 69 -11.05 12.18 -6.34
N ASP A 70 -10.11 12.16 -5.40
CA ASP A 70 -9.82 13.33 -4.57
C ASP A 70 -9.34 14.53 -5.39
N SER A 71 -8.44 14.30 -6.33
CA SER A 71 -7.95 15.36 -7.22
C SER A 71 -9.07 15.96 -8.07
N LEU A 72 -9.94 15.11 -8.62
CA LEU A 72 -11.05 15.56 -9.46
C LEU A 72 -12.11 16.33 -8.67
N ARG A 73 -12.37 15.94 -7.43
CA ARG A 73 -13.35 16.63 -6.58
C ARG A 73 -13.09 18.13 -6.46
N HIS A 74 -11.81 18.51 -6.45
CA HIS A 74 -11.39 19.91 -6.32
C HIS A 74 -11.21 20.64 -7.65
N ASN A 75 -10.91 19.91 -8.73
CA ASN A 75 -10.48 20.49 -10.00
C ASN A 75 -11.52 20.33 -11.12
N ASP A 76 -12.34 19.28 -11.11
CA ASP A 76 -13.31 18.99 -12.16
C ASP A 76 -14.47 18.15 -11.59
N PHE A 77 -15.48 18.83 -11.10
CA PHE A 77 -16.63 18.18 -10.45
C PHE A 77 -17.42 17.27 -11.40
N SER A 78 -17.51 17.59 -12.68
CA SER A 78 -18.23 16.77 -13.67
C SER A 78 -17.55 15.42 -13.87
N LYS A 79 -16.25 15.42 -14.06
CA LYS A 79 -15.46 14.19 -14.16
C LYS A 79 -15.42 13.40 -12.84
N TRP A 80 -15.42 14.12 -11.71
CA TRP A 80 -15.54 13.47 -10.41
C TRP A 80 -16.87 12.71 -10.28
N ALA A 81 -18.00 13.32 -10.65
CA ALA A 81 -19.32 12.70 -10.56
C ALA A 81 -19.42 11.47 -11.47
N GLU A 82 -18.90 11.54 -12.70
CA GLU A 82 -18.82 10.42 -13.63
C GLU A 82 -17.97 9.27 -13.07
N MET A 83 -16.77 9.60 -12.58
CA MET A 83 -15.85 8.59 -12.01
C MET A 83 -16.41 7.95 -10.74
N MET A 84 -17.10 8.74 -9.90
CA MET A 84 -17.82 8.22 -8.71
C MET A 84 -18.93 7.26 -9.08
N SER A 85 -19.76 7.61 -10.06
CA SER A 85 -20.83 6.74 -10.56
C SER A 85 -20.30 5.42 -11.10
N ASN A 86 -19.21 5.47 -11.89
CA ASN A 86 -18.55 4.30 -12.44
C ASN A 86 -17.92 3.43 -11.34
N SER A 87 -17.27 4.06 -10.34
CA SER A 87 -16.68 3.35 -9.20
C SER A 87 -17.75 2.66 -8.35
N LEU A 88 -18.87 3.34 -8.07
CA LEU A 88 -19.99 2.77 -7.32
C LEU A 88 -20.61 1.60 -8.07
N SER A 89 -20.80 1.71 -9.38
CA SER A 89 -21.33 0.65 -10.24
C SER A 89 -20.40 -0.57 -10.27
N LYS A 90 -19.08 -0.39 -10.27
CA LYS A 90 -18.11 -1.47 -10.16
C LYS A 90 -18.19 -2.16 -8.78
N LYS A 91 -18.24 -1.37 -7.70
CA LYS A 91 -18.38 -1.89 -6.32
C LYS A 91 -19.62 -2.74 -6.14
N ILE A 92 -20.76 -2.29 -6.67
CA ILE A 92 -22.02 -3.02 -6.60
C ILE A 92 -21.94 -4.33 -7.41
N ARG A 93 -21.33 -4.29 -8.60
CA ARG A 93 -21.30 -5.44 -9.53
C ARG A 93 -20.26 -6.48 -9.18
N ASN A 94 -19.06 -6.07 -8.79
CA ASN A 94 -17.89 -6.94 -8.63
C ASN A 94 -17.45 -7.11 -7.17
N GLY A 95 -17.99 -6.31 -6.25
CA GLY A 95 -17.47 -6.25 -4.88
C GLY A 95 -16.08 -5.63 -4.81
N ASP A 96 -15.71 -4.81 -5.83
CA ASP A 96 -14.39 -4.22 -5.92
C ASP A 96 -14.07 -3.28 -4.77
N GLY A 97 -12.88 -3.42 -4.33
CA GLY A 97 -11.97 -2.66 -3.51
C GLY A 97 -12.52 -1.58 -2.58
N ASN A 98 -12.12 -1.71 -1.31
CA ASN A 98 -12.35 -0.69 -0.29
C ASN A 98 -11.06 -0.15 0.31
N PHE A 99 -9.94 -0.32 -0.39
CA PHE A 99 -8.68 0.19 0.12
C PHE A 99 -8.57 1.69 -0.18
N THR A 100 -8.94 2.52 0.80
CA THR A 100 -9.01 3.99 0.66
C THR A 100 -7.90 4.72 1.39
N CYS A 101 -7.06 3.99 2.13
CA CYS A 101 -6.06 4.63 2.96
C CYS A 101 -4.88 5.18 2.14
N ILE A 102 -4.38 6.33 2.61
CA ILE A 102 -3.13 6.94 2.16
C ILE A 102 -2.14 6.89 3.31
N VAL A 103 -0.93 6.40 3.04
CA VAL A 103 0.15 6.35 4.04
C VAL A 103 1.36 7.09 3.49
N GLN A 104 1.70 8.21 4.13
CA GLN A 104 2.93 8.93 3.86
C GLN A 104 3.93 8.62 4.96
N LYS A 105 5.10 8.07 4.63
CA LYS A 105 6.20 7.83 5.56
C LYS A 105 7.30 8.87 5.34
N ASP A 106 7.72 9.53 6.41
CA ASP A 106 8.87 10.43 6.47
C ASP A 106 9.97 9.75 7.28
N PHE A 107 10.97 9.23 6.59
CA PHE A 107 12.05 8.47 7.21
C PHE A 107 13.05 9.36 7.97
N LYS A 108 13.19 10.63 7.57
CA LYS A 108 14.02 11.61 8.31
C LYS A 108 13.44 11.94 9.67
N GLN A 109 12.13 12.17 9.72
CA GLN A 109 11.44 12.49 10.96
C GLN A 109 10.96 11.25 11.73
N ARG A 110 11.15 10.05 11.15
CA ARG A 110 10.72 8.75 11.70
C ARG A 110 9.24 8.74 12.07
N ARG A 111 8.40 9.33 11.24
CA ARG A 111 6.95 9.38 11.43
C ARG A 111 6.21 9.04 10.15
N TYR A 112 4.97 8.60 10.29
CA TYR A 112 4.06 8.45 9.18
C TYR A 112 2.76 9.22 9.43
N THR A 113 2.17 9.69 8.34
CA THR A 113 0.81 10.21 8.31
C THR A 113 -0.08 9.16 7.68
N PHE A 114 -1.15 8.83 8.36
CA PHE A 114 -2.17 7.91 7.87
C PHE A 114 -3.46 8.67 7.65
N GLU A 115 -4.04 8.53 6.48
CA GLU A 115 -5.35 9.07 6.12
C GLU A 115 -6.25 7.93 5.65
N ASP A 116 -7.49 7.93 6.07
CA ASP A 116 -8.50 6.96 5.62
C ASP A 116 -9.90 7.56 5.71
N ARG A 117 -10.90 6.82 5.26
CA ARG A 117 -12.30 7.21 5.30
C ARG A 117 -13.13 6.27 6.15
N ILE A 118 -14.06 6.86 6.89
CA ILE A 118 -15.16 6.14 7.52
C ILE A 118 -16.44 6.77 6.94
N PHE A 119 -17.11 6.03 6.06
CA PHE A 119 -18.22 6.55 5.24
C PHE A 119 -17.83 7.79 4.42
N ALA A 120 -18.42 8.93 4.69
CA ALA A 120 -18.15 10.21 4.02
C ALA A 120 -17.01 11.00 4.69
N ASP A 121 -16.69 10.70 5.93
CA ASP A 121 -15.71 11.43 6.72
C ASP A 121 -14.30 10.90 6.50
N ARG A 122 -13.36 11.84 6.32
CA ARG A 122 -11.93 11.55 6.23
C ARG A 122 -11.29 11.86 7.58
N PHE A 123 -10.52 10.92 8.09
CA PHE A 123 -9.70 11.13 9.28
C PHE A 123 -8.23 11.01 8.95
N ARG A 124 -7.43 11.74 9.70
CA ARG A 124 -5.98 11.80 9.54
C ARG A 124 -5.33 11.78 10.91
N TYR A 125 -4.26 10.99 11.04
CA TYR A 125 -3.41 11.04 12.22
C TYR A 125 -1.93 10.89 11.83
N VAL A 126 -1.06 11.35 12.74
CA VAL A 126 0.40 11.23 12.62
C VAL A 126 0.88 10.38 13.78
N ASP A 127 1.78 9.45 13.48
CA ASP A 127 2.40 8.59 14.48
C ASP A 127 3.85 8.30 14.11
N SER A 128 4.63 7.79 15.04
CA SER A 128 6.00 7.37 14.82
C SER A 128 6.06 6.09 13.97
N ILE A 129 7.05 6.00 13.07
CA ILE A 129 7.32 4.75 12.37
C ILE A 129 7.81 3.72 13.42
N PRO A 130 7.10 2.59 13.59
CA PRO A 130 7.48 1.59 14.56
C PRO A 130 8.85 0.98 14.24
N THR A 131 9.59 0.60 15.26
CA THR A 131 10.74 -0.28 15.09
C THR A 131 10.23 -1.71 15.02
N TYR A 132 10.04 -2.21 13.79
CA TYR A 132 9.60 -3.58 13.58
C TYR A 132 10.69 -4.58 13.93
N LYS A 133 10.35 -5.61 14.67
CA LYS A 133 11.25 -6.73 15.02
C LYS A 133 11.07 -7.85 14.00
N TRP A 134 11.63 -7.65 12.81
CA TRP A 134 11.63 -8.67 11.77
C TRP A 134 12.60 -9.80 12.09
N GLU A 135 12.15 -11.03 11.99
CA GLU A 135 12.98 -12.24 11.95
C GLU A 135 13.19 -12.64 10.49
N ILE A 136 14.45 -12.62 10.02
CA ILE A 136 14.80 -12.94 8.65
C ILE A 136 14.99 -14.46 8.55
N ILE A 137 14.23 -15.10 7.66
CA ILE A 137 14.22 -16.53 7.45
C ILE A 137 15.08 -16.88 6.23
N LYS A 138 15.80 -18.02 6.27
CA LYS A 138 16.59 -18.50 5.12
C LYS A 138 15.71 -19.22 4.08
N GLU A 139 14.63 -18.58 3.68
CA GLU A 139 13.78 -19.00 2.59
C GLU A 139 13.81 -17.95 1.48
N PHE A 140 13.88 -18.40 0.22
CA PHE A 140 14.01 -17.54 -0.95
C PHE A 140 12.99 -17.92 -2.00
N LYS A 141 12.49 -16.92 -2.73
CA LYS A 141 11.68 -17.10 -3.94
C LYS A 141 11.93 -15.98 -4.94
N LEU A 142 11.46 -16.18 -6.16
CA LEU A 142 11.44 -15.14 -7.18
C LEU A 142 10.07 -14.48 -7.18
N ILE A 143 10.05 -13.14 -7.14
CA ILE A 143 8.85 -12.32 -7.33
C ILE A 143 9.14 -11.34 -8.47
N ALA A 144 8.39 -11.44 -9.55
CA ALA A 144 8.62 -10.63 -10.77
C ALA A 144 10.09 -10.64 -11.24
N GLY A 145 10.73 -11.81 -11.20
CA GLY A 145 12.14 -12.00 -11.60
C GLY A 145 13.19 -11.52 -10.59
N ARG A 146 12.76 -11.04 -9.39
CA ARG A 146 13.63 -10.51 -8.34
C ARG A 146 13.80 -11.54 -7.23
N LYS A 147 15.04 -11.76 -6.79
CA LYS A 147 15.31 -12.66 -5.68
C LYS A 147 14.92 -12.03 -4.37
N CYS A 148 13.94 -12.65 -3.69
CA CYS A 148 13.39 -12.20 -2.42
C CYS A 148 13.70 -13.20 -1.31
N GLN A 149 13.87 -12.67 -0.10
CA GLN A 149 14.03 -13.42 1.12
C GLN A 149 12.83 -13.21 2.03
N LYS A 150 12.44 -14.23 2.77
CA LYS A 150 11.33 -14.20 3.71
C LYS A 150 11.74 -13.53 5.02
N ALA A 151 10.81 -12.77 5.56
CA ALA A 151 10.87 -12.28 6.93
C ALA A 151 9.51 -12.42 7.59
N ILE A 152 9.50 -12.62 8.90
CA ILE A 152 8.28 -12.75 9.72
C ILE A 152 8.34 -11.79 10.90
N MET A 153 7.19 -11.34 11.38
CA MET A 153 7.08 -10.59 12.61
C MET A 153 5.71 -10.76 13.25
N THR A 154 5.64 -10.61 14.57
CA THR A 154 4.38 -10.37 15.28
C THR A 154 4.29 -8.89 15.65
N TYR A 155 3.22 -8.23 15.23
CA TYR A 155 3.00 -6.83 15.53
C TYR A 155 1.52 -6.57 15.80
N MET A 156 1.20 -5.93 16.93
CA MET A 156 -0.17 -5.64 17.38
C MET A 156 -1.10 -6.86 17.35
N GLY A 157 -0.62 -8.01 17.82
CA GLY A 157 -1.39 -9.26 17.89
C GLY A 157 -1.59 -9.97 16.54
N ARG A 158 -0.96 -9.50 15.47
CA ARG A 158 -1.00 -10.15 14.14
C ARG A 158 0.38 -10.67 13.74
N ASN A 159 0.38 -11.78 13.04
CA ASN A 159 1.60 -12.33 12.44
C ASN A 159 1.69 -11.89 10.98
N TYR A 160 2.81 -11.30 10.62
CA TYR A 160 3.08 -10.84 9.26
C TYR A 160 4.18 -11.70 8.64
N VAL A 161 3.99 -12.03 7.38
CA VAL A 161 5.02 -12.57 6.49
C VAL A 161 5.32 -11.52 5.45
N ALA A 162 6.59 -11.26 5.21
CA ALA A 162 7.05 -10.37 4.15
C ALA A 162 8.13 -11.04 3.30
N TRP A 163 8.16 -10.70 2.02
CA TRP A 163 9.20 -11.08 1.09
C TRP A 163 9.85 -9.81 0.56
N PHE A 164 11.12 -9.62 0.86
CA PHE A 164 11.86 -8.42 0.47
C PHE A 164 12.97 -8.75 -0.53
N GLU A 165 13.19 -7.86 -1.49
CA GLU A 165 14.26 -7.97 -2.49
C GLU A 165 15.62 -7.73 -1.85
N ILE A 166 16.51 -8.74 -1.87
CA ILE A 166 17.81 -8.71 -1.17
C ILE A 166 18.85 -7.77 -1.80
N ASN A 167 18.67 -7.39 -3.06
CA ASN A 167 19.57 -6.50 -3.80
C ASN A 167 18.99 -5.08 -3.97
N SER A 168 17.99 -4.73 -3.20
CA SER A 168 17.37 -3.40 -3.26
C SER A 168 18.02 -2.43 -2.26
N ASN A 169 18.32 -1.22 -2.72
CA ASN A 169 18.75 -0.12 -1.86
C ASN A 169 17.57 0.59 -1.17
N LEU A 170 16.33 0.11 -1.40
CA LEU A 170 15.12 0.67 -0.83
C LEU A 170 14.71 -0.16 0.36
N HIS A 171 14.52 0.49 1.50
CA HIS A 171 14.16 -0.17 2.78
C HIS A 171 12.71 0.13 3.16
N ASP A 172 11.80 0.03 2.18
CA ASP A 172 10.41 0.39 2.31
C ASP A 172 9.49 -0.74 1.85
N GLY A 173 8.18 -0.53 1.95
CA GLY A 173 7.17 -1.50 1.56
C GLY A 173 5.76 -0.91 1.50
N PRO A 174 4.76 -1.76 1.19
CA PRO A 174 3.38 -1.34 1.09
C PRO A 174 2.83 -0.95 2.46
N TRP A 175 1.82 -0.08 2.44
CA TRP A 175 1.11 0.39 3.64
C TRP A 175 2.09 0.96 4.67
N LYS A 176 2.02 0.54 5.92
CA LYS A 176 2.92 0.97 7.01
C LYS A 176 4.21 0.15 7.10
N LEU A 177 4.31 -0.96 6.35
CA LEU A 177 5.42 -1.91 6.47
C LEU A 177 6.71 -1.31 5.91
N CYS A 178 7.80 -1.46 6.67
CA CYS A 178 9.14 -1.03 6.30
C CYS A 178 10.19 -1.68 7.23
N GLY A 179 11.45 -1.29 7.12
CA GLY A 179 12.51 -1.66 8.07
C GLY A 179 13.20 -2.98 7.77
N LEU A 180 12.91 -3.65 6.65
CA LEU A 180 13.71 -4.75 6.13
C LEU A 180 14.92 -4.22 5.33
N PRO A 181 15.99 -5.00 5.17
CA PRO A 181 17.18 -4.59 4.41
C PRO A 181 16.96 -4.71 2.89
N GLY A 182 15.80 -4.28 2.42
CA GLY A 182 15.37 -4.30 1.02
C GLY A 182 13.91 -3.92 0.87
N LEU A 183 13.49 -3.75 -0.39
CA LEU A 183 12.11 -3.41 -0.73
C LEU A 183 11.19 -4.62 -0.50
N ILE A 184 10.14 -4.42 0.27
CA ILE A 184 9.12 -5.45 0.48
C ILE A 184 8.27 -5.56 -0.79
N LEU A 185 8.35 -6.70 -1.45
CA LEU A 185 7.64 -6.96 -2.69
C LEU A 185 6.31 -7.66 -2.47
N GLU A 186 6.19 -8.42 -1.41
CA GLU A 186 4.96 -9.10 -1.00
C GLU A 186 4.87 -9.10 0.53
N ALA A 187 3.68 -8.87 1.05
CA ALA A 187 3.41 -9.03 2.47
C ALA A 187 1.96 -9.44 2.72
N TYR A 188 1.74 -10.25 3.74
CA TYR A 188 0.41 -10.66 4.17
C TYR A 188 0.39 -10.92 5.67
N ASP A 189 -0.78 -10.75 6.28
CA ASP A 189 -1.00 -11.23 7.63
C ASP A 189 -1.35 -12.72 7.60
N TRP A 190 -0.73 -13.45 8.51
CA TRP A 190 -0.93 -14.89 8.66
C TRP A 190 -1.39 -15.16 10.08
N GLN A 191 -2.53 -15.81 10.20
CA GLN A 191 -2.98 -16.30 11.49
C GLN A 191 -2.59 -17.78 11.61
N ARG A 192 -1.92 -18.13 12.71
CA ARG A 192 -1.83 -19.54 13.11
C ARG A 192 -3.25 -19.99 13.46
N GLU A 193 -3.73 -21.01 12.74
CA GLU A 193 -4.88 -21.78 13.18
C GLU A 193 -4.56 -22.46 14.50
#